data_e9a10e6cee4ca295d1eb80673681ea2b
#
_entry.id   e9a10e6cee4ca295d1eb80673681ea2b
#
_cell.length_a   1.000
_cell.length_b   1.000
_cell.length_c   1.000
_cell.angle_alpha   90.00
_cell.angle_beta   90.00
_cell.angle_gamma   90.00
#
_symmetry.space_group_name_H-M   'P 1'
#
loop_
_entity.id
_entity.type
_entity.pdbx_description
1 polymer ?
#
loop_
_entity_poly.entity_id
_entity_poly.type
_entity_poly.pdbx_seq_one_letter_code
_entity_poly.pdbx_strand_id
1 'polypeptide(L)'
;MLLGSCAPRGAALGDTARDRASAIAHDSIDNSDVTIGIIGSTDIGRDERVLDALGRADLRASYVSTRQVKDPVHAAQKGIEELSLVPVSVIAICGLDIRPAQASGWDTAFGFARSSGVPVVLIDAKQPPSDATLYAMRMNVSDADHSATPLAKALMTVINDNPHARSLSVTTKGK
;
A
#
# COMPACT_ATOMS: atom_id res chain seq x y z
N MET A 1 -28.82 -24.89 -15.89
CA MET A 1 -28.07 -24.39 -14.70
C MET A 1 -27.11 -23.31 -15.19
N LEU A 2 -27.42 -22.05 -14.91
CA LEU A 2 -26.56 -20.91 -15.26
C LEU A 2 -25.63 -20.68 -14.08
N LEU A 3 -24.35 -20.99 -14.23
CA LEU A 3 -23.31 -20.61 -13.30
C LEU A 3 -23.10 -19.09 -13.43
N GLY A 4 -23.65 -18.32 -12.51
CA GLY A 4 -23.40 -16.90 -12.40
C GLY A 4 -21.92 -16.68 -12.02
N SER A 5 -21.12 -16.22 -12.97
CA SER A 5 -19.78 -15.75 -12.72
C SER A 5 -19.87 -14.52 -11.81
N CYS A 6 -19.41 -14.61 -10.57
CA CYS A 6 -19.16 -13.45 -9.72
C CYS A 6 -17.95 -12.69 -10.28
N ALA A 7 -18.19 -11.79 -11.22
CA ALA A 7 -17.17 -10.85 -11.65
C ALA A 7 -16.85 -9.91 -10.46
N PRO A 8 -15.58 -9.72 -10.08
CA PRO A 8 -15.23 -8.76 -9.04
C PRO A 8 -15.63 -7.36 -9.50
N ARG A 9 -16.49 -6.70 -8.74
CA ARG A 9 -16.88 -5.32 -8.98
C ARG A 9 -15.64 -4.46 -8.82
N GLY A 10 -15.31 -3.62 -9.79
CA GLY A 10 -14.12 -2.79 -9.97
C GLY A 10 -13.61 -1.93 -8.80
N ALA A 11 -13.78 -2.35 -7.55
CA ALA A 11 -13.22 -1.71 -6.37
C ALA A 11 -11.82 -2.24 -6.05
N ALA A 12 -10.94 -1.39 -5.55
CA ALA A 12 -9.67 -1.83 -4.99
C ALA A 12 -9.93 -2.67 -3.73
N LEU A 13 -9.07 -3.68 -3.49
CA LEU A 13 -9.11 -4.43 -2.24
C LEU A 13 -8.98 -3.46 -1.04
N GLY A 14 -9.82 -3.65 -0.03
CA GLY A 14 -9.83 -2.80 1.15
C GLY A 14 -10.62 -1.48 1.03
N ASP A 15 -11.23 -1.17 -0.13
CA ASP A 15 -12.07 0.02 -0.28
C ASP A 15 -13.51 -0.25 0.18
N THR A 16 -13.71 -0.30 1.48
CA THR A 16 -15.01 -0.56 2.11
C THR A 16 -15.72 0.71 2.60
N ALA A 17 -15.16 1.90 2.32
CA ALA A 17 -15.66 3.18 2.84
C ALA A 17 -17.09 3.55 2.41
N ARG A 18 -17.71 2.80 1.50
CA ARG A 18 -19.03 3.10 0.95
C ARG A 18 -20.19 2.40 1.65
N ASP A 19 -19.95 1.32 2.36
CA ASP A 19 -21.01 0.59 3.07
C ASP A 19 -20.79 0.67 4.57
N ARG A 20 -21.67 1.41 5.26
CA ARG A 20 -21.82 1.34 6.72
C ARG A 20 -22.48 0.00 7.13
N ALA A 21 -21.98 -1.10 6.60
CA ALA A 21 -22.32 -2.40 7.13
C ALA A 21 -21.63 -2.56 8.49
N SER A 22 -22.41 -2.99 9.48
CA SER A 22 -21.92 -3.32 10.82
C SER A 22 -20.59 -4.10 10.74
N ALA A 23 -19.56 -3.58 11.40
CA ALA A 23 -18.25 -4.20 11.46
C ALA A 23 -18.43 -5.64 11.97
N ILE A 24 -18.32 -6.61 11.08
CA ILE A 24 -18.09 -8.00 11.49
C ILE A 24 -16.65 -7.99 12.00
N ALA A 25 -16.47 -8.29 13.29
CA ALA A 25 -15.14 -8.45 13.84
C ALA A 25 -14.49 -9.66 13.16
N HIS A 26 -13.61 -9.40 12.20
CA HIS A 26 -12.72 -10.43 11.67
C HIS A 26 -11.63 -10.70 12.72
N ASP A 27 -11.22 -11.93 12.89
CA ASP A 27 -10.05 -12.28 13.70
C ASP A 27 -8.86 -11.46 13.14
N SER A 28 -8.27 -10.64 14.01
CA SER A 28 -7.14 -9.79 13.63
C SER A 28 -5.96 -10.67 13.27
N ILE A 29 -5.33 -10.43 12.14
CA ILE A 29 -4.06 -11.08 11.79
C ILE A 29 -3.02 -10.66 12.83
N ASP A 30 -2.28 -11.63 13.38
CA ASP A 30 -1.20 -11.34 14.32
C ASP A 30 -0.08 -10.58 13.62
N ASN A 31 0.46 -9.54 14.24
CA ASN A 31 1.56 -8.75 13.70
C ASN A 31 2.79 -9.59 13.31
N SER A 32 3.02 -10.69 14.01
CA SER A 32 4.11 -11.63 13.72
C SER A 32 4.01 -12.29 12.34
N ASP A 33 2.80 -12.41 11.79
CA ASP A 33 2.54 -13.06 10.51
C ASP A 33 2.47 -12.04 9.35
N VAL A 34 2.51 -10.74 9.68
CA VAL A 34 2.44 -9.67 8.70
C VAL A 34 3.82 -9.39 8.12
N THR A 35 3.90 -9.41 6.79
CA THR A 35 5.06 -8.90 6.05
C THR A 35 4.60 -7.80 5.09
N ILE A 36 5.22 -6.62 5.20
CA ILE A 36 4.92 -5.47 4.38
C ILE A 36 5.97 -5.36 3.29
N GLY A 37 5.55 -5.44 2.02
CA GLY A 37 6.41 -5.14 0.89
C GLY A 37 6.59 -3.62 0.77
N ILE A 38 7.82 -3.13 0.74
CA ILE A 38 8.11 -1.69 0.60
C ILE A 38 8.84 -1.46 -0.72
N ILE A 39 8.27 -0.65 -1.59
CA ILE A 39 8.97 -0.06 -2.73
C ILE A 39 9.53 1.28 -2.28
N GLY A 40 10.84 1.36 -2.16
CA GLY A 40 11.53 2.56 -1.71
C GLY A 40 11.47 3.69 -2.74
N SER A 41 11.68 4.90 -2.25
CA SER A 41 11.78 6.12 -3.05
C SER A 41 13.23 6.48 -3.35
N THR A 42 13.44 7.62 -4.03
CA THR A 42 14.77 8.22 -4.16
C THR A 42 15.20 8.99 -2.91
N ASP A 43 14.28 9.24 -1.98
CA ASP A 43 14.50 9.93 -0.70
C ASP A 43 14.70 8.91 0.43
N ILE A 44 15.98 8.67 0.78
CA ILE A 44 16.35 7.69 1.81
C ILE A 44 15.77 8.05 3.18
N GLY A 45 15.74 9.33 3.54
CA GLY A 45 15.24 9.75 4.85
C GLY A 45 13.75 9.47 5.04
N ARG A 46 12.97 9.48 3.94
CA ARG A 46 11.58 9.04 3.95
C ARG A 46 11.50 7.53 4.19
N ASP A 47 12.24 6.77 3.42
CA ASP A 47 12.21 5.31 3.48
C ASP A 47 12.66 4.82 4.87
N GLU A 48 13.72 5.40 5.43
CA GLU A 48 14.19 5.10 6.78
C GLU A 48 13.11 5.35 7.85
N ARG A 49 12.42 6.50 7.79
CA ARG A 49 11.33 6.79 8.75
C ARG A 49 10.19 5.79 8.66
N VAL A 50 9.86 5.35 7.44
CA VAL A 50 8.83 4.31 7.23
C VAL A 50 9.28 2.98 7.83
N LEU A 51 10.51 2.53 7.50
CA LEU A 51 11.06 1.27 8.01
C LEU A 51 11.20 1.28 9.53
N ASP A 52 11.66 2.39 10.12
CA ASP A 52 11.75 2.56 11.57
C ASP A 52 10.36 2.52 12.24
N ALA A 53 9.34 3.09 11.61
CA ALA A 53 7.98 3.06 12.13
C ALA A 53 7.42 1.62 12.13
N LEU A 54 7.71 0.83 11.09
CA LEU A 54 7.34 -0.59 11.03
C LEU A 54 8.10 -1.41 12.08
N GLY A 55 9.41 -1.21 12.20
CA GLY A 55 10.23 -1.92 13.19
C GLY A 55 9.78 -1.66 14.63
N ARG A 56 9.37 -0.41 14.97
CA ARG A 56 8.82 -0.09 16.30
C ARG A 56 7.45 -0.76 16.56
N ALA A 57 6.75 -1.15 15.53
CA ALA A 57 5.45 -1.84 15.63
C ALA A 57 5.58 -3.36 15.49
N ASP A 58 6.81 -3.89 15.51
CA ASP A 58 7.13 -5.32 15.32
C ASP A 58 6.58 -5.90 14.01
N LEU A 59 6.48 -5.06 12.95
CA LEU A 59 6.07 -5.47 11.62
C LEU A 59 7.29 -5.76 10.74
N ARG A 60 7.27 -6.91 10.07
CA ARG A 60 8.32 -7.27 9.13
C ARG A 60 8.20 -6.50 7.83
N ALA A 61 9.32 -6.07 7.25
CA ALA A 61 9.37 -5.39 5.98
C ALA A 61 10.27 -6.13 4.97
N SER A 62 9.77 -6.29 3.75
CA SER A 62 10.57 -6.69 2.59
C SER A 62 10.79 -5.46 1.72
N TYR A 63 12.03 -4.94 1.68
CA TYR A 63 12.36 -3.66 1.06
C TYR A 63 13.01 -3.84 -0.30
N VAL A 64 12.44 -3.19 -1.31
CA VAL A 64 12.99 -3.08 -2.67
C VAL A 64 13.52 -1.67 -2.86
N SER A 65 14.83 -1.53 -3.01
CA SER A 65 15.48 -0.25 -3.27
C SER A 65 15.35 0.15 -4.73
N THR A 66 14.95 1.40 -4.97
CA THR A 66 14.95 2.02 -6.31
C THR A 66 16.14 2.97 -6.50
N ARG A 67 17.05 3.00 -5.54
CA ARG A 67 18.24 3.87 -5.56
C ARG A 67 19.41 3.17 -6.23
N GLN A 68 20.29 3.99 -6.83
CA GLN A 68 21.52 3.52 -7.48
C GLN A 68 21.30 2.45 -8.56
N VAL A 69 20.11 2.43 -9.14
CA VAL A 69 19.74 1.60 -10.28
C VAL A 69 19.65 2.46 -11.54
N LYS A 70 19.87 1.86 -12.71
CA LYS A 70 19.87 2.58 -13.99
C LYS A 70 18.50 3.17 -14.32
N ASP A 71 17.43 2.43 -13.99
CA ASP A 71 16.04 2.83 -14.22
C ASP A 71 15.22 2.59 -12.94
N PRO A 72 15.07 3.62 -12.08
CA PRO A 72 14.32 3.51 -10.84
C PRO A 72 12.83 3.18 -11.04
N VAL A 73 12.24 3.66 -12.13
CA VAL A 73 10.82 3.44 -12.43
C VAL A 73 10.59 1.98 -12.77
N HIS A 74 11.38 1.45 -13.70
CA HIS A 74 11.30 0.05 -14.05
C HIS A 74 11.61 -0.88 -12.87
N ALA A 75 12.59 -0.53 -12.04
CA ALA A 75 12.91 -1.28 -10.81
C ALA A 75 11.72 -1.29 -9.83
N ALA A 76 11.03 -0.15 -9.67
CA ALA A 76 9.85 -0.08 -8.82
C ALA A 76 8.69 -0.92 -9.36
N GLN A 77 8.38 -0.82 -10.66
CA GLN A 77 7.33 -1.59 -11.32
C GLN A 77 7.59 -3.09 -11.18
N LYS A 78 8.82 -3.52 -11.49
CA LYS A 78 9.23 -4.92 -11.33
C LYS A 78 9.20 -5.38 -9.88
N GLY A 79 9.59 -4.53 -8.94
CA GLY A 79 9.51 -4.81 -7.51
C GLY A 79 8.06 -5.05 -7.03
N ILE A 80 7.07 -4.32 -7.58
CA ILE A 80 5.66 -4.59 -7.31
C ILE A 80 5.27 -5.99 -7.80
N GLU A 81 5.65 -6.35 -9.03
CA GLU A 81 5.36 -7.67 -9.59
C GLU A 81 6.00 -8.78 -8.74
N GLU A 82 7.27 -8.65 -8.38
CA GLU A 82 8.00 -9.62 -7.56
C GLU A 82 7.41 -9.76 -6.16
N LEU A 83 7.08 -8.65 -5.49
CA LEU A 83 6.43 -8.66 -4.17
C LEU A 83 5.02 -9.28 -4.23
N SER A 84 4.33 -9.17 -5.37
CA SER A 84 3.01 -9.77 -5.55
C SER A 84 3.04 -11.30 -5.68
N LEU A 85 4.23 -11.89 -5.87
CA LEU A 85 4.44 -13.34 -6.00
C LEU A 85 4.94 -13.99 -4.70
N VAL A 86 5.23 -13.20 -3.67
CA VAL A 86 5.70 -13.70 -2.37
C VAL A 86 4.68 -13.36 -1.28
N PRO A 87 4.74 -14.03 -0.11
CA PRO A 87 3.77 -13.80 0.97
C PRO A 87 3.96 -12.42 1.61
N VAL A 88 3.40 -11.37 1.00
CA VAL A 88 3.27 -10.05 1.62
C VAL A 88 1.81 -9.72 1.85
N SER A 89 1.51 -9.05 2.95
CA SER A 89 0.14 -8.68 3.32
C SER A 89 -0.34 -7.40 2.62
N VAL A 90 0.58 -6.53 2.25
CA VAL A 90 0.34 -5.27 1.55
C VAL A 90 1.63 -4.81 0.89
N ILE A 91 1.53 -4.09 -0.23
CA ILE A 91 2.67 -3.39 -0.85
C ILE A 91 2.50 -1.90 -0.59
N ALA A 92 3.48 -1.27 0.06
CA ALA A 92 3.53 0.17 0.28
C ALA A 92 4.58 0.80 -0.64
N ILE A 93 4.17 1.81 -1.42
CA ILE A 93 5.03 2.52 -2.38
C ILE A 93 5.31 3.91 -1.85
N CYS A 94 6.59 4.22 -1.60
CA CYS A 94 7.03 5.49 -1.07
C CYS A 94 7.29 6.51 -2.18
N GLY A 95 6.71 7.72 -2.05
CA GLY A 95 7.02 8.87 -2.88
C GLY A 95 6.71 8.74 -4.36
N LEU A 96 5.72 7.94 -4.72
CA LEU A 96 5.32 7.70 -6.11
C LEU A 96 5.04 9.00 -6.86
N ASP A 97 5.60 9.12 -8.07
CA ASP A 97 5.42 10.28 -8.95
C ASP A 97 5.29 9.79 -10.41
N ILE A 98 4.07 9.52 -10.83
CA ILE A 98 3.79 8.97 -12.17
C ILE A 98 3.79 10.07 -13.22
N ARG A 99 4.73 10.01 -14.15
CA ARG A 99 4.71 10.89 -15.35
C ARG A 99 3.84 10.26 -16.43
N PRO A 100 3.17 11.07 -17.28
CA PRO A 100 2.28 10.54 -18.31
C PRO A 100 2.90 9.46 -19.21
N ALA A 101 4.16 9.63 -19.61
CA ALA A 101 4.88 8.67 -20.45
C ALA A 101 5.13 7.30 -19.76
N GLN A 102 4.95 7.21 -18.46
CA GLN A 102 5.21 6.00 -17.64
C GLN A 102 3.91 5.36 -17.14
N ALA A 103 2.75 6.00 -17.38
CA ALA A 103 1.47 5.62 -16.80
C ALA A 103 1.11 4.16 -17.11
N SER A 104 1.24 3.72 -18.37
CA SER A 104 0.88 2.36 -18.77
C SER A 104 1.70 1.26 -18.07
N GLY A 105 2.99 1.50 -17.82
CA GLY A 105 3.83 0.55 -17.06
C GLY A 105 3.40 0.47 -15.59
N TRP A 106 3.03 1.59 -14.99
CA TRP A 106 2.48 1.62 -13.65
C TRP A 106 1.12 0.92 -13.57
N ASP A 107 0.21 1.19 -14.52
CA ASP A 107 -1.11 0.54 -14.57
C ASP A 107 -0.97 -0.99 -14.68
N THR A 108 0.01 -1.46 -15.45
CA THR A 108 0.33 -2.89 -15.57
C THR A 108 0.80 -3.46 -14.23
N ALA A 109 1.78 -2.84 -13.57
CA ALA A 109 2.33 -3.32 -12.31
C ALA A 109 1.27 -3.32 -11.18
N PHE A 110 0.48 -2.24 -11.06
CA PHE A 110 -0.63 -2.20 -10.11
C PHE A 110 -1.72 -3.22 -10.41
N GLY A 111 -2.06 -3.39 -11.70
CA GLY A 111 -3.00 -4.41 -12.17
C GLY A 111 -2.54 -5.81 -11.81
N PHE A 112 -1.25 -6.07 -11.86
CA PHE A 112 -0.66 -7.35 -11.45
C PHE A 112 -0.83 -7.59 -9.95
N ALA A 113 -0.48 -6.62 -9.09
CA ALA A 113 -0.68 -6.72 -7.65
C ALA A 113 -2.16 -6.98 -7.30
N ARG A 114 -3.08 -6.24 -7.96
CA ARG A 114 -4.50 -6.43 -7.79
C ARG A 114 -4.98 -7.82 -8.18
N SER A 115 -4.53 -8.35 -9.32
CA SER A 115 -4.90 -9.70 -9.79
C SER A 115 -4.35 -10.80 -8.88
N SER A 116 -3.22 -10.53 -8.22
CA SER A 116 -2.61 -11.41 -7.21
C SER A 116 -3.28 -11.30 -5.82
N GLY A 117 -4.26 -10.40 -5.67
CA GLY A 117 -4.97 -10.21 -4.39
C GLY A 117 -4.17 -9.41 -3.35
N VAL A 118 -3.07 -8.75 -3.74
CA VAL A 118 -2.24 -7.97 -2.83
C VAL A 118 -2.65 -6.50 -2.87
N PRO A 119 -3.15 -5.92 -1.76
CA PRO A 119 -3.50 -4.50 -1.72
C PRO A 119 -2.25 -3.63 -1.83
N VAL A 120 -2.40 -2.48 -2.50
CA VAL A 120 -1.34 -1.49 -2.63
C VAL A 120 -1.73 -0.22 -1.89
N VAL A 121 -0.80 0.34 -1.11
CA VAL A 121 -0.94 1.66 -0.47
C VAL A 121 0.13 2.61 -0.96
N LEU A 122 -0.19 3.89 -1.01
CA LEU A 122 0.71 4.94 -1.50
C LEU A 122 1.12 5.84 -0.32
N ILE A 123 2.42 5.94 -0.04
CA ILE A 123 2.96 6.81 1.01
C ILE A 123 3.58 8.04 0.35
N ASP A 124 3.07 9.24 0.68
CA ASP A 124 3.51 10.53 0.12
C ASP A 124 3.55 10.57 -1.42
N ALA A 125 2.57 9.95 -2.07
CA ALA A 125 2.48 9.97 -3.52
C ALA A 125 2.18 11.39 -4.03
N LYS A 126 3.02 11.89 -4.96
CA LYS A 126 2.82 13.18 -5.63
C LYS A 126 1.79 13.06 -6.75
N GLN A 127 2.01 12.12 -7.63
CA GLN A 127 1.15 11.80 -8.77
C GLN A 127 0.74 10.32 -8.68
N PRO A 128 -0.44 10.01 -8.10
CA PRO A 128 -0.94 8.64 -8.04
C PRO A 128 -1.47 8.18 -9.40
N PRO A 129 -1.79 6.87 -9.57
CA PRO A 129 -2.53 6.39 -10.73
C PRO A 129 -3.83 7.16 -10.93
N SER A 130 -4.21 7.39 -12.19
CA SER A 130 -5.49 8.03 -12.53
C SER A 130 -6.69 7.15 -12.18
N ASP A 131 -6.54 5.84 -12.31
CA ASP A 131 -7.52 4.86 -11.84
C ASP A 131 -7.33 4.61 -10.34
N ALA A 132 -8.24 5.20 -9.56
CA ALA A 132 -8.23 5.07 -8.11
C ALA A 132 -8.52 3.64 -7.63
N THR A 133 -8.99 2.73 -8.47
CA THR A 133 -9.23 1.33 -8.09
C THR A 133 -7.93 0.50 -8.02
N LEU A 134 -6.81 1.05 -8.45
CA LEU A 134 -5.51 0.38 -8.46
C LEU A 134 -4.78 0.41 -7.11
N TYR A 135 -5.26 1.19 -6.14
CA TYR A 135 -4.68 1.23 -4.80
C TYR A 135 -5.76 1.35 -3.73
N ALA A 136 -5.49 0.82 -2.55
CA ALA A 136 -6.43 0.80 -1.43
C ALA A 136 -6.49 2.15 -0.70
N MET A 137 -5.34 2.77 -0.40
CA MET A 137 -5.26 3.98 0.40
C MET A 137 -4.08 4.87 -0.02
N ARG A 138 -4.24 6.20 0.13
CA ARG A 138 -3.14 7.17 0.14
C ARG A 138 -2.85 7.59 1.57
N MET A 139 -1.59 7.52 1.97
CA MET A 139 -1.10 7.92 3.28
C MET A 139 -0.20 9.14 3.11
N ASN A 140 -0.54 10.26 3.73
CA ASN A 140 0.26 11.47 3.70
C ASN A 140 0.98 11.60 5.06
N VAL A 141 2.30 11.54 5.05
CA VAL A 141 3.09 11.61 6.29
C VAL A 141 3.09 13.03 6.83
N SER A 142 2.62 13.19 8.05
CA SER A 142 2.56 14.46 8.79
C SER A 142 3.00 14.24 10.24
N ASP A 143 4.31 14.20 10.44
CA ASP A 143 4.90 13.95 11.77
C ASP A 143 4.75 15.13 12.77
N ALA A 144 4.28 16.29 12.30
CA ALA A 144 3.93 17.43 13.14
C ALA A 144 2.45 17.44 13.56
N ASP A 145 1.61 16.62 12.93
CA ASP A 145 0.18 16.53 13.23
C ASP A 145 -0.05 15.51 14.35
N HIS A 146 -0.38 16.02 15.54
CA HIS A 146 -0.67 15.19 16.71
C HIS A 146 -1.94 14.34 16.59
N SER A 147 -2.80 14.64 15.60
CA SER A 147 -4.01 13.87 15.30
C SER A 147 -3.78 12.80 14.25
N ALA A 148 -2.62 12.79 13.58
CA ALA A 148 -2.29 11.80 12.56
C ALA A 148 -2.27 10.37 13.12
N THR A 149 -2.79 9.45 12.34
CA THR A 149 -2.83 8.02 12.70
C THR A 149 -1.41 7.43 12.62
N PRO A 150 -0.96 6.60 13.56
CA PRO A 150 0.30 5.86 13.41
C PRO A 150 0.32 5.05 12.10
N LEU A 151 1.42 5.13 11.34
CA LEU A 151 1.57 4.48 10.04
C LEU A 151 1.25 2.97 10.10
N ALA A 152 1.80 2.29 11.09
CA ALA A 152 1.57 0.85 11.28
C ALA A 152 0.08 0.53 11.48
N LYS A 153 -0.63 1.34 12.28
CA LYS A 153 -2.07 1.18 12.49
C LYS A 153 -2.87 1.38 11.21
N ALA A 154 -2.51 2.36 10.38
CA ALA A 154 -3.16 2.60 9.10
C ALA A 154 -2.95 1.44 8.12
N LEU A 155 -1.73 0.85 8.09
CA LEU A 155 -1.44 -0.33 7.28
C LEU A 155 -2.25 -1.56 7.76
N MET A 156 -2.31 -1.79 9.07
CA MET A 156 -3.12 -2.87 9.63
C MET A 156 -4.61 -2.73 9.33
N THR A 157 -5.12 -1.50 9.21
CA THR A 157 -6.50 -1.25 8.79
C THR A 157 -6.76 -1.78 7.38
N VAL A 158 -5.82 -1.57 6.44
CA VAL A 158 -5.90 -2.10 5.07
C VAL A 158 -5.72 -3.63 5.06
N ILE A 159 -4.75 -4.15 5.79
CA ILE A 159 -4.45 -5.59 5.85
C ILE A 159 -5.65 -6.39 6.40
N ASN A 160 -6.33 -5.85 7.41
CA ASN A 160 -7.51 -6.48 8.02
C ASN A 160 -8.82 -6.19 7.26
N ASP A 161 -8.75 -5.57 6.09
CA ASP A 161 -9.92 -5.17 5.28
C ASP A 161 -10.97 -4.37 6.08
N ASN A 162 -10.52 -3.59 7.05
CA ASN A 162 -11.40 -2.74 7.86
C ASN A 162 -11.83 -1.49 7.05
N PRO A 163 -13.04 -0.95 7.28
CA PRO A 163 -13.49 0.28 6.65
C PRO A 163 -12.51 1.42 6.89
N HIS A 164 -12.12 2.11 5.82
CA HIS A 164 -11.14 3.21 5.90
C HIS A 164 -11.39 4.31 4.86
N ALA A 165 -10.86 5.49 5.12
CA ALA A 165 -10.85 6.58 4.15
C ALA A 165 -9.83 6.30 3.03
N ARG A 166 -10.11 6.82 1.84
CA ARG A 166 -9.21 6.75 0.68
C ARG A 166 -7.89 7.49 0.91
N SER A 167 -7.89 8.53 1.71
CA SER A 167 -6.71 9.31 2.04
C SER A 167 -6.67 9.55 3.54
N LEU A 168 -5.51 9.37 4.14
CA LEU A 168 -5.31 9.48 5.58
C LEU A 168 -4.00 10.20 5.88
N SER A 169 -4.04 11.11 6.88
CA SER A 169 -2.83 11.67 7.48
C SER A 169 -2.24 10.66 8.45
N VAL A 170 -0.97 10.33 8.26
CA VAL A 170 -0.27 9.34 9.09
C VAL A 170 1.00 9.93 9.71
N THR A 171 1.42 9.39 10.85
CA THR A 171 2.71 9.74 11.46
C THR A 171 3.64 8.53 11.49
N THR A 172 4.91 8.77 11.18
CA THR A 172 5.98 7.79 11.38
C THR A 172 6.55 7.81 12.79
N LYS A 173 6.20 8.79 13.61
CA LYS A 173 6.59 8.84 15.03
C LYS A 173 5.69 7.90 15.83
N GLY A 174 6.28 7.03 16.64
CA GLY A 174 5.55 6.24 17.62
C GLY A 174 4.84 7.15 18.64
N LYS A 175 3.63 6.78 19.05
CA LYS A 175 3.03 7.31 20.28
C LYS A 175 3.46 6.45 21.43
#